data_b4e3689af7378ec14c7ea261e9f527b7
#
_entry.id   b4e3689af7378ec14c7ea261e9f527b7
#
_cell.length_a   1.000
_cell.length_b   1.000
_cell.length_c   1.000
_cell.angle_alpha   90.00
_cell.angle_beta   90.00
_cell.angle_gamma   90.00
#
_symmetry.space_group_name_H-M   'P 1'
#
loop_
_entity.id
_entity.type
_entity.pdbx_description
1 polymer ?
#
loop_
_entity_poly.entity_id
_entity_poly.type
_entity_poly.pdbx_seq_one_letter_code
_entity_poly.pdbx_strand_id
1 'polypeptide(L)'
;MKRKIYDSLLRWKNEEKGKVALLVEGARRVGKSFIVEEFAKNEYKSYILVDFAHIGKAMKEVFDEYLNETDTFLIFLQNVAGVQLYERESLIIFDEVQKYPMARQAIKHLVADGRYDYIETGSLVSINENTEDILLPSEERPLQMYPMDFEEFLWALGDEMTMPFVKTCFENRCQLGPMHRKAMTLFRQYLIVGGMPQAVKEFVETGIFRKVDTVKRDILALYRRSIDKHVNGYTEKVKAVWDQIPGELQKHEKKFRLASLGEGSRYRSYESSFLWLKDARFVNICNGVTEPQVGMRLKRDDRTFKCYMGDTGLLISHAFDEKTIQGEELYQKLLLGKLEINEGMLMENIVAQMFVASGHSLYFYSNYSTVSEDRMEVDFLVEKPTLTNAHNICPVEVKSGKYSSFSSLSKFRDKFKKQLHVPYVIYTQDYKEENGYVFLPIYMTPLL
;
A
#
# COMPACT_ATOMS: atom_id res chain seq x y z
N MET A 1 -6.48 -8.57 14.81
CA MET A 1 -6.29 -9.27 13.50
C MET A 1 -4.80 -9.41 13.25
N LYS A 2 -4.35 -10.60 12.84
CA LYS A 2 -2.93 -10.90 12.54
C LYS A 2 -2.45 -10.05 11.36
N ARG A 3 -1.22 -9.50 11.44
CA ARG A 3 -0.63 -8.64 10.42
C ARG A 3 0.84 -9.02 10.20
N LYS A 4 1.29 -9.06 8.95
CA LYS A 4 2.69 -9.40 8.59
C LYS A 4 3.72 -8.42 9.16
N ILE A 5 3.34 -7.15 9.33
CA ILE A 5 4.20 -6.13 9.92
C ILE A 5 4.66 -6.51 11.34
N TYR A 6 3.89 -7.34 12.06
CA TYR A 6 4.25 -7.82 13.40
C TYR A 6 5.60 -8.54 13.42
N ASP A 7 5.90 -9.36 12.41
CA ASP A 7 7.18 -10.04 12.27
C ASP A 7 8.35 -9.05 12.04
N SER A 8 8.07 -7.92 11.40
CA SER A 8 9.06 -6.84 11.23
C SER A 8 9.32 -6.09 12.53
N LEU A 9 8.28 -5.88 13.35
CA LEU A 9 8.42 -5.32 14.70
C LEU A 9 9.24 -6.25 15.60
N LEU A 10 8.99 -7.56 15.56
CA LEU A 10 9.77 -8.56 16.30
C LEU A 10 11.24 -8.58 15.88
N ARG A 11 11.52 -8.56 14.58
CA ARG A 11 12.90 -8.49 14.09
C ARG A 11 13.59 -7.24 14.58
N TRP A 12 12.96 -6.08 14.45
CA TRP A 12 13.52 -4.83 14.94
C TRP A 12 13.84 -4.88 16.44
N LYS A 13 12.93 -5.34 17.30
CA LYS A 13 13.16 -5.49 18.74
C LYS A 13 14.40 -6.34 19.03
N ASN A 14 14.51 -7.48 18.34
CA ASN A 14 15.58 -8.46 18.60
C ASN A 14 16.95 -8.04 18.05
N GLU A 15 16.97 -7.38 16.88
CA GLU A 15 18.20 -7.01 16.18
C GLU A 15 18.74 -5.66 16.65
N GLU A 16 17.90 -4.64 16.74
CA GLU A 16 18.34 -3.27 17.03
C GLU A 16 18.54 -2.99 18.53
N LYS A 17 17.81 -3.69 19.40
CA LYS A 17 17.97 -3.61 20.87
C LYS A 17 18.03 -2.19 21.39
N GLY A 18 17.12 -1.30 20.95
CA GLY A 18 17.00 0.09 21.38
C GLY A 18 17.94 1.08 20.71
N LYS A 19 18.77 0.67 19.76
CA LYS A 19 19.70 1.56 19.03
C LYS A 19 19.00 2.44 17.98
N VAL A 20 17.81 2.07 17.56
CA VAL A 20 17.04 2.75 16.51
C VAL A 20 15.58 2.72 16.89
N ALA A 21 14.89 3.86 16.84
CA ALA A 21 13.43 3.93 16.93
C ALA A 21 12.77 3.52 15.62
N LEU A 22 11.53 3.06 15.66
CA LEU A 22 10.72 2.84 14.45
C LEU A 22 9.71 3.95 14.26
N LEU A 23 9.62 4.46 13.03
CA LEU A 23 8.48 5.25 12.57
C LEU A 23 7.55 4.37 11.71
N VAL A 24 6.43 3.93 12.29
CA VAL A 24 5.41 3.17 11.56
C VAL A 24 4.52 4.13 10.79
N GLU A 25 4.70 4.16 9.48
CA GLU A 25 3.97 5.05 8.57
C GLU A 25 3.04 4.28 7.62
N GLY A 26 2.02 4.94 7.12
CA GLY A 26 1.03 4.36 6.22
C GLY A 26 -0.25 5.18 6.14
N ALA A 27 -1.17 4.78 5.26
CA ALA A 27 -2.44 5.47 5.08
C ALA A 27 -3.23 5.60 6.39
N ARG A 28 -4.09 6.61 6.46
CA ARG A 28 -5.05 6.72 7.58
C ARG A 28 -5.95 5.49 7.62
N ARG A 29 -6.29 5.02 8.84
CA ARG A 29 -7.14 3.85 9.08
C ARG A 29 -6.55 2.50 8.64
N VAL A 30 -5.25 2.42 8.33
CA VAL A 30 -4.58 1.15 8.01
C VAL A 30 -4.25 0.29 9.23
N GLY A 31 -4.42 0.84 10.45
CA GLY A 31 -4.29 0.12 11.72
C GLY A 31 -2.96 0.27 12.44
N LYS A 32 -2.20 1.35 12.19
CA LYS A 32 -0.87 1.61 12.80
C LYS A 32 -0.90 1.57 14.32
N SER A 33 -1.67 2.45 14.95
CA SER A 33 -1.78 2.56 16.42
C SER A 33 -2.20 1.23 17.05
N PHE A 34 -3.16 0.54 16.42
CA PHE A 34 -3.64 -0.75 16.91
C PHE A 34 -2.53 -1.82 16.93
N ILE A 35 -1.77 -1.97 15.84
CA ILE A 35 -0.75 -3.03 15.77
C ILE A 35 0.44 -2.76 16.69
N VAL A 36 0.82 -1.48 16.83
CA VAL A 36 1.92 -1.08 17.71
C VAL A 36 1.52 -1.28 19.19
N GLU A 37 0.29 -0.94 19.56
CA GLU A 37 -0.21 -1.18 20.92
C GLU A 37 -0.36 -2.68 21.22
N GLU A 38 -0.86 -3.48 20.26
CA GLU A 38 -0.93 -4.94 20.37
C GLU A 38 0.46 -5.57 20.55
N PHE A 39 1.44 -5.08 19.78
CA PHE A 39 2.83 -5.49 19.90
C PHE A 39 3.40 -5.15 21.28
N ALA A 40 3.13 -3.94 21.78
CA ALA A 40 3.57 -3.51 23.11
C ALA A 40 3.03 -4.41 24.22
N LYS A 41 1.71 -4.74 24.16
CA LYS A 41 1.03 -5.60 25.12
C LYS A 41 1.60 -7.02 25.18
N ASN A 42 2.00 -7.55 24.04
CA ASN A 42 2.44 -8.94 23.94
C ASN A 42 3.94 -9.11 24.18
N GLU A 43 4.74 -8.10 23.83
CA GLU A 43 6.20 -8.25 23.73
C GLU A 43 6.98 -7.50 24.82
N TYR A 44 6.32 -6.63 25.59
CA TYR A 44 6.96 -5.83 26.64
C TYR A 44 6.28 -6.02 27.98
N LYS A 45 7.06 -5.86 29.03
CA LYS A 45 6.58 -5.94 30.43
C LYS A 45 5.67 -4.77 30.79
N SER A 46 5.97 -3.59 30.24
CA SER A 46 5.13 -2.40 30.35
C SER A 46 5.30 -1.53 29.11
N TYR A 47 4.34 -0.62 28.88
CA TYR A 47 4.45 0.37 27.82
C TYR A 47 3.73 1.66 28.22
N ILE A 48 4.18 2.78 27.65
CA ILE A 48 3.47 4.06 27.70
C ILE A 48 3.10 4.41 26.27
N LEU A 49 1.81 4.72 26.03
CA LEU A 49 1.31 5.24 24.78
C LEU A 49 0.88 6.69 24.98
N VAL A 50 1.52 7.59 24.23
CA VAL A 50 1.19 9.01 24.20
C VAL A 50 0.52 9.32 22.88
N ASP A 51 -0.82 9.50 22.89
CA ASP A 51 -1.59 9.93 21.71
C ASP A 51 -1.56 11.47 21.64
N PHE A 52 -0.75 12.00 20.71
CA PHE A 52 -0.65 13.45 20.52
C PHE A 52 -1.89 14.09 19.88
N ALA A 53 -2.81 13.29 19.33
CA ALA A 53 -4.09 13.83 18.87
C ALA A 53 -5.04 14.16 20.02
N HIS A 54 -4.86 13.51 21.18
CA HIS A 54 -5.70 13.62 22.36
C HIS A 54 -4.88 13.75 23.64
N ILE A 55 -3.73 14.42 23.59
CA ILE A 55 -2.82 14.57 24.74
C ILE A 55 -3.48 15.36 25.88
N GLY A 56 -3.45 14.79 27.07
CA GLY A 56 -3.92 15.45 28.28
C GLY A 56 -3.00 16.61 28.75
N LYS A 57 -3.55 17.58 29.47
CA LYS A 57 -2.80 18.78 29.87
C LYS A 57 -1.52 18.45 30.65
N ALA A 58 -1.60 17.59 31.67
CA ALA A 58 -0.43 17.19 32.47
C ALA A 58 0.66 16.50 31.61
N MET A 59 0.26 15.60 30.69
CA MET A 59 1.20 14.95 29.78
C MET A 59 1.84 15.97 28.84
N LYS A 60 1.06 16.92 28.32
CA LYS A 60 1.58 18.00 27.48
C LYS A 60 2.61 18.86 28.20
N GLU A 61 2.37 19.24 29.45
CA GLU A 61 3.33 19.98 30.28
C GLU A 61 4.65 19.22 30.43
N VAL A 62 4.62 17.89 30.59
CA VAL A 62 5.85 17.07 30.66
C VAL A 62 6.68 17.19 29.40
N PHE A 63 6.03 17.17 28.23
CA PHE A 63 6.73 17.34 26.96
C PHE A 63 7.22 18.77 26.72
N ASP A 64 6.43 19.78 27.10
CA ASP A 64 6.78 21.18 26.86
C ASP A 64 7.95 21.63 27.77
N GLU A 65 8.04 21.13 29.01
CA GLU A 65 9.00 21.61 30.02
C GLU A 65 10.25 20.72 30.15
N TYR A 66 10.09 19.40 30.09
CA TYR A 66 11.16 18.46 30.49
C TYR A 66 11.76 17.62 29.36
N LEU A 67 11.23 17.69 28.13
CA LEU A 67 11.63 16.82 27.00
C LEU A 67 13.16 16.82 26.76
N ASN A 68 13.85 17.91 27.00
CA ASN A 68 15.29 18.05 26.82
C ASN A 68 16.15 17.51 27.98
N GLU A 69 15.53 17.19 29.12
CA GLU A 69 16.17 16.65 30.30
C GLU A 69 15.74 15.18 30.49
N THR A 70 16.40 14.26 29.82
CA THR A 70 15.93 12.87 29.66
C THR A 70 15.57 12.20 31.01
N ASP A 71 16.36 12.35 32.06
CA ASP A 71 16.07 11.72 33.36
C ASP A 71 14.80 12.32 34.01
N THR A 72 14.71 13.62 34.03
CA THR A 72 13.54 14.36 34.57
C THR A 72 12.29 14.04 33.74
N PHE A 73 12.42 14.07 32.43
CA PHE A 73 11.34 13.72 31.49
C PHE A 73 10.78 12.32 31.74
N LEU A 74 11.64 11.30 31.85
CA LEU A 74 11.22 9.92 32.03
C LEU A 74 10.58 9.69 33.41
N ILE A 75 11.03 10.39 34.46
CA ILE A 75 10.40 10.33 35.79
C ILE A 75 8.96 10.92 35.73
N PHE A 76 8.78 12.10 35.15
CA PHE A 76 7.46 12.71 35.03
C PHE A 76 6.54 11.93 34.08
N LEU A 77 7.08 11.44 32.96
CA LEU A 77 6.33 10.62 32.02
C LEU A 77 5.69 9.40 32.70
N GLN A 78 6.48 8.64 33.48
CA GLN A 78 5.99 7.49 34.23
C GLN A 78 4.92 7.89 35.26
N ASN A 79 5.16 8.97 36.03
CA ASN A 79 4.23 9.41 37.03
C ASN A 79 2.89 9.87 36.46
N VAL A 80 2.91 10.66 35.38
CA VAL A 80 1.68 11.15 34.73
C VAL A 80 0.95 10.01 34.00
N ALA A 81 1.67 9.07 33.41
CA ALA A 81 1.08 7.89 32.77
C ALA A 81 0.59 6.84 33.80
N GLY A 82 1.07 6.90 35.05
CA GLY A 82 0.79 5.88 36.07
C GLY A 82 1.37 4.51 35.74
N VAL A 83 2.48 4.46 34.97
CA VAL A 83 3.10 3.23 34.47
C VAL A 83 4.57 3.20 34.86
N GLN A 84 5.00 2.12 35.51
CA GLN A 84 6.42 1.88 35.76
C GLN A 84 7.11 1.35 34.53
N LEU A 85 8.23 1.94 34.12
CA LEU A 85 9.09 1.49 33.06
C LEU A 85 10.26 0.64 33.59
N TYR A 86 10.64 -0.36 32.84
CA TYR A 86 11.74 -1.30 33.13
C TYR A 86 12.78 -1.22 32.01
N GLU A 87 14.04 -1.04 32.37
CA GLU A 87 15.13 -0.93 31.40
C GLU A 87 15.16 -2.13 30.46
N ARG A 88 15.19 -1.87 29.16
CA ARG A 88 15.18 -2.83 28.07
C ARG A 88 13.96 -3.76 28.00
N GLU A 89 12.96 -3.58 28.87
CA GLU A 89 11.73 -4.37 28.93
C GLU A 89 10.47 -3.53 28.73
N SER A 90 10.62 -2.24 28.44
CA SER A 90 9.48 -1.32 28.23
C SER A 90 9.55 -0.62 26.89
N LEU A 91 8.38 -0.32 26.32
CA LEU A 91 8.20 0.41 25.07
C LEU A 91 7.51 1.75 25.32
N ILE A 92 8.03 2.82 24.72
CA ILE A 92 7.38 4.12 24.69
C ILE A 92 6.87 4.36 23.27
N ILE A 93 5.57 4.65 23.14
CA ILE A 93 4.89 4.84 21.85
C ILE A 93 4.45 6.29 21.72
N PHE A 94 4.89 6.97 20.67
CA PHE A 94 4.46 8.29 20.26
C PHE A 94 3.48 8.17 19.10
N ASP A 95 2.17 8.17 19.41
CA ASP A 95 1.12 8.00 18.40
C ASP A 95 0.72 9.36 17.81
N GLU A 96 0.53 9.40 16.47
CA GLU A 96 0.25 10.63 15.70
C GLU A 96 1.32 11.73 15.93
N VAL A 97 2.61 11.33 15.88
CA VAL A 97 3.79 12.17 16.24
C VAL A 97 3.86 13.50 15.48
N GLN A 98 3.26 13.58 14.28
CA GLN A 98 3.17 14.83 13.52
C GLN A 98 2.37 15.95 14.24
N LYS A 99 1.60 15.62 15.29
CA LYS A 99 0.90 16.61 16.09
C LYS A 99 1.80 17.31 17.11
N TYR A 100 2.95 16.68 17.38
CA TYR A 100 3.95 17.22 18.30
C TYR A 100 5.37 16.97 17.75
N PRO A 101 5.84 17.75 16.75
CA PRO A 101 7.11 17.52 16.05
C PRO A 101 8.34 17.48 16.96
N MET A 102 8.31 18.20 18.09
CA MET A 102 9.40 18.21 19.06
C MET A 102 9.64 16.83 19.70
N ALA A 103 8.59 16.00 19.86
CA ALA A 103 8.77 14.63 20.34
C ALA A 103 9.58 13.80 19.35
N ARG A 104 9.35 13.97 18.05
CA ARG A 104 10.13 13.32 16.99
C ARG A 104 11.59 13.78 17.00
N GLN A 105 11.84 15.08 17.16
CA GLN A 105 13.21 15.60 17.29
C GLN A 105 13.93 15.00 18.50
N ALA A 106 13.21 14.77 19.61
CA ALA A 106 13.74 14.22 20.85
C ALA A 106 14.18 12.75 20.73
N ILE A 107 13.68 12.00 19.73
CA ILE A 107 14.04 10.59 19.50
C ILE A 107 15.56 10.38 19.49
N LYS A 108 16.31 11.32 18.92
CA LYS A 108 17.78 11.24 18.89
C LYS A 108 18.40 11.03 20.26
N HIS A 109 18.07 11.86 21.24
CA HIS A 109 18.65 11.76 22.58
C HIS A 109 17.97 10.69 23.44
N LEU A 110 16.67 10.42 23.21
CA LEU A 110 15.95 9.34 23.88
C LEU A 110 16.48 7.96 23.48
N VAL A 111 16.80 7.75 22.22
CA VAL A 111 17.45 6.52 21.73
C VAL A 111 18.88 6.43 22.23
N ALA A 112 19.64 7.54 22.24
CA ALA A 112 21.02 7.58 22.76
C ALA A 112 21.10 7.22 24.25
N ASP A 113 20.07 7.50 25.03
CA ASP A 113 19.95 7.11 26.45
C ASP A 113 19.90 5.57 26.61
N GLY A 114 19.29 4.84 25.70
CA GLY A 114 19.34 3.39 25.57
C GLY A 114 18.49 2.59 26.58
N ARG A 115 17.81 3.22 27.54
CA ARG A 115 17.01 2.52 28.56
C ARG A 115 15.75 1.86 28.02
N TYR A 116 15.10 2.45 27.00
CA TYR A 116 13.80 2.00 26.50
C TYR A 116 13.81 1.89 24.97
N ASP A 117 12.84 1.14 24.45
CA ASP A 117 12.56 1.11 23.03
C ASP A 117 11.51 2.17 22.67
N TYR A 118 11.57 2.73 21.44
CA TYR A 118 10.67 3.77 20.97
C TYR A 118 10.05 3.40 19.63
N ILE A 119 8.73 3.56 19.54
CA ILE A 119 7.99 3.47 18.28
C ILE A 119 7.14 4.74 18.10
N GLU A 120 7.26 5.33 16.94
CA GLU A 120 6.45 6.45 16.50
C GLU A 120 5.43 5.98 15.47
N THR A 121 4.24 6.59 15.47
CA THR A 121 3.29 6.39 14.38
C THR A 121 2.88 7.71 13.77
N GLY A 122 2.59 7.70 12.48
CA GLY A 122 2.10 8.90 11.80
C GLY A 122 1.72 8.66 10.35
N SER A 123 1.08 9.64 9.72
CA SER A 123 0.89 9.67 8.28
C SER A 123 2.01 10.49 7.64
N LEU A 124 2.64 9.96 6.59
CA LEU A 124 3.82 10.55 5.96
C LEU A 124 3.60 12.01 5.51
N VAL A 125 2.44 12.32 4.95
CA VAL A 125 2.09 13.69 4.53
C VAL A 125 2.11 14.65 5.70
N SER A 126 1.41 14.31 6.79
CA SER A 126 1.34 15.17 7.97
C SER A 126 2.70 15.28 8.67
N ILE A 127 3.54 14.25 8.53
CA ILE A 127 4.92 14.27 9.02
C ILE A 127 5.76 15.27 8.21
N ASN A 128 5.73 15.19 6.87
CA ASN A 128 6.52 16.08 6.00
C ASN A 128 6.11 17.55 6.13
N GLU A 129 4.81 17.83 6.27
CA GLU A 129 4.31 19.21 6.43
C GLU A 129 4.71 19.87 7.76
N ASN A 130 4.92 19.10 8.81
CA ASN A 130 5.23 19.60 10.15
C ASN A 130 6.71 19.49 10.54
N THR A 131 7.59 19.14 9.59
CA THR A 131 9.03 18.94 9.86
C THR A 131 9.93 20.04 9.30
N GLU A 132 9.38 21.13 8.75
CA GLU A 132 10.18 22.24 8.20
C GLU A 132 11.08 22.88 9.25
N ASP A 133 10.66 22.87 10.52
CA ASP A 133 11.35 23.54 11.63
C ASP A 133 12.09 22.58 12.58
N ILE A 134 12.19 21.28 12.29
CA ILE A 134 12.87 20.30 13.14
C ILE A 134 13.98 19.53 12.41
N LEU A 135 15.02 19.14 13.17
CA LEU A 135 16.03 18.21 12.72
C LEU A 135 15.47 16.78 12.80
N LEU A 136 15.36 16.11 11.64
CA LEU A 136 14.95 14.71 11.58
C LEU A 136 16.01 13.83 12.26
N PRO A 137 15.61 12.93 13.18
CA PRO A 137 16.56 12.05 13.84
C PRO A 137 17.16 11.02 12.86
N SER A 138 18.46 10.83 12.93
CA SER A 138 19.17 9.76 12.19
C SER A 138 18.95 8.39 12.83
N GLU A 139 18.54 8.35 14.06
CA GLU A 139 18.25 7.19 14.90
C GLU A 139 16.82 6.65 14.71
N GLU A 140 16.12 7.08 13.67
CA GLU A 140 14.77 6.64 13.28
C GLU A 140 14.82 5.83 11.99
N ARG A 141 14.09 4.72 11.94
CA ARG A 141 13.90 3.90 10.73
C ARG A 141 12.43 3.86 10.34
N PRO A 142 12.06 4.26 9.11
CA PRO A 142 10.69 4.15 8.64
C PRO A 142 10.31 2.69 8.37
N LEU A 143 9.12 2.29 8.82
CA LEU A 143 8.50 1.00 8.55
C LEU A 143 7.12 1.22 7.93
N GLN A 144 6.97 0.83 6.67
CA GLN A 144 5.73 1.04 5.91
C GLN A 144 4.66 0.02 6.28
N MET A 145 3.46 0.50 6.56
CA MET A 145 2.27 -0.31 6.77
C MET A 145 1.27 -0.09 5.64
N TYR A 146 0.95 -1.17 4.94
CA TYR A 146 -0.01 -1.20 3.83
C TYR A 146 -1.40 -1.66 4.28
N PRO A 147 -2.47 -1.45 3.47
CA PRO A 147 -3.71 -2.20 3.65
C PRO A 147 -3.45 -3.70 3.74
N MET A 148 -4.32 -4.44 4.39
CA MET A 148 -4.19 -5.90 4.50
C MET A 148 -4.06 -6.53 3.11
N ASP A 149 -3.08 -7.40 2.95
CA ASP A 149 -2.95 -8.19 1.73
C ASP A 149 -3.90 -9.40 1.72
N PHE A 150 -3.87 -10.17 0.64
CA PHE A 150 -4.78 -11.31 0.51
C PHE A 150 -4.54 -12.39 1.58
N GLU A 151 -3.30 -12.64 1.97
CA GLU A 151 -2.98 -13.61 3.03
C GLU A 151 -3.47 -13.14 4.40
N GLU A 152 -3.30 -11.85 4.72
CA GLU A 152 -3.82 -11.24 5.95
C GLU A 152 -5.36 -11.24 5.98
N PHE A 153 -6.00 -11.03 4.83
CA PHE A 153 -7.45 -11.16 4.68
C PHE A 153 -7.92 -12.59 4.96
N LEU A 154 -7.22 -13.59 4.43
CA LEU A 154 -7.52 -15.01 4.70
C LEU A 154 -7.36 -15.34 6.20
N TRP A 155 -6.30 -14.85 6.85
CA TRP A 155 -6.14 -15.00 8.29
C TRP A 155 -7.29 -14.38 9.08
N ALA A 156 -7.81 -13.24 8.64
CA ALA A 156 -8.97 -12.61 9.27
C ALA A 156 -10.25 -13.47 9.13
N LEU A 157 -10.37 -14.25 8.06
CA LEU A 157 -11.44 -15.24 7.84
C LEU A 157 -11.19 -16.59 8.57
N GLY A 158 -10.05 -16.75 9.25
CA GLY A 158 -9.65 -18.01 9.87
C GLY A 158 -9.06 -19.05 8.91
N ASP A 159 -8.73 -18.66 7.66
CA ASP A 159 -8.08 -19.55 6.68
C ASP A 159 -6.57 -19.34 6.67
N GLU A 160 -5.83 -20.16 7.39
CA GLU A 160 -4.37 -20.19 7.41
C GLU A 160 -3.76 -21.23 6.45
N MET A 161 -4.59 -21.98 5.70
CA MET A 161 -4.14 -23.10 4.87
C MET A 161 -4.04 -22.75 3.38
N THR A 162 -4.88 -21.86 2.88
CA THR A 162 -4.97 -21.56 1.45
C THR A 162 -3.67 -20.96 0.91
N MET A 163 -3.09 -19.95 1.55
CA MET A 163 -1.86 -19.32 1.04
C MET A 163 -0.61 -20.20 1.14
N PRO A 164 -0.35 -20.97 2.19
CA PRO A 164 0.74 -21.96 2.19
C PRO A 164 0.63 -22.96 1.03
N PHE A 165 -0.57 -23.45 0.73
CA PHE A 165 -0.79 -24.32 -0.43
C PHE A 165 -0.53 -23.61 -1.77
N VAL A 166 -1.01 -22.37 -1.92
CA VAL A 166 -0.73 -21.52 -3.10
C VAL A 166 0.78 -21.32 -3.30
N LYS A 167 1.53 -21.03 -2.23
CA LYS A 167 3.00 -20.89 -2.26
C LYS A 167 3.67 -22.19 -2.72
N THR A 168 3.25 -23.33 -2.16
CA THR A 168 3.77 -24.65 -2.58
C THR A 168 3.53 -24.91 -4.07
N CYS A 169 2.32 -24.61 -4.59
CA CYS A 169 2.02 -24.77 -6.00
C CYS A 169 2.86 -23.82 -6.89
N PHE A 170 3.08 -22.59 -6.46
CA PHE A 170 3.94 -21.62 -7.17
C PHE A 170 5.39 -22.12 -7.25
N GLU A 171 5.97 -22.57 -6.12
CA GLU A 171 7.33 -23.08 -6.04
C GLU A 171 7.54 -24.34 -6.90
N ASN A 172 6.54 -25.24 -6.88
CA ASN A 172 6.56 -26.47 -7.67
C ASN A 172 6.06 -26.29 -9.11
N ARG A 173 5.68 -25.08 -9.52
CA ARG A 173 5.16 -24.76 -10.87
C ARG A 173 4.02 -25.67 -11.29
N CYS A 174 3.04 -25.86 -10.42
CA CYS A 174 1.92 -26.77 -10.66
C CYS A 174 0.57 -26.09 -10.47
N GLN A 175 -0.46 -26.69 -11.03
CA GLN A 175 -1.85 -26.25 -10.92
C GLN A 175 -2.38 -26.48 -9.51
N LEU A 176 -3.28 -25.58 -9.06
CA LEU A 176 -4.04 -25.77 -7.81
C LEU A 176 -5.18 -26.78 -7.98
N GLY A 177 -5.61 -27.04 -9.20
CA GLY A 177 -6.72 -27.94 -9.50
C GLY A 177 -8.03 -27.52 -8.84
N PRO A 178 -8.69 -28.41 -8.10
CA PRO A 178 -9.98 -28.08 -7.43
C PRO A 178 -9.91 -26.89 -6.47
N MET A 179 -8.73 -26.65 -5.85
CA MET A 179 -8.53 -25.54 -4.91
C MET A 179 -8.49 -24.18 -5.58
N HIS A 180 -8.18 -24.11 -6.91
CA HIS A 180 -8.19 -22.86 -7.66
C HIS A 180 -9.55 -22.14 -7.54
N ARG A 181 -10.67 -22.87 -7.64
CA ARG A 181 -12.02 -22.28 -7.53
C ARG A 181 -12.24 -21.64 -6.15
N LYS A 182 -11.84 -22.34 -5.08
CA LYS A 182 -11.92 -21.80 -3.71
C LYS A 182 -11.09 -20.53 -3.58
N ALA A 183 -9.82 -20.58 -3.99
CA ALA A 183 -8.90 -19.45 -3.91
C ALA A 183 -9.41 -18.24 -4.70
N MET A 184 -9.94 -18.43 -5.92
CA MET A 184 -10.54 -17.36 -6.73
C MET A 184 -11.79 -16.77 -6.09
N THR A 185 -12.64 -17.57 -5.45
CA THR A 185 -13.82 -17.06 -4.75
C THR A 185 -13.41 -16.15 -3.58
N LEU A 186 -12.47 -16.60 -2.76
CA LEU A 186 -11.92 -15.82 -1.65
C LEU A 186 -11.20 -14.56 -2.14
N PHE A 187 -10.45 -14.66 -3.24
CA PHE A 187 -9.78 -13.52 -3.82
C PHE A 187 -10.76 -12.47 -4.36
N ARG A 188 -11.89 -12.88 -4.96
CA ARG A 188 -12.94 -11.95 -5.38
C ARG A 188 -13.63 -11.27 -4.21
N GLN A 189 -13.81 -11.96 -3.08
CA GLN A 189 -14.27 -11.32 -1.85
C GLN A 189 -13.28 -10.25 -1.39
N TYR A 190 -11.98 -10.58 -1.36
CA TYR A 190 -10.92 -9.62 -1.04
C TYR A 190 -10.90 -8.43 -1.99
N LEU A 191 -11.05 -8.64 -3.30
CA LEU A 191 -11.13 -7.57 -4.30
C LEU A 191 -12.24 -6.55 -3.96
N ILE A 192 -13.41 -7.05 -3.53
CA ILE A 192 -14.58 -6.23 -3.20
C ILE A 192 -14.42 -5.53 -1.85
N VAL A 193 -13.99 -6.27 -0.83
CA VAL A 193 -13.84 -5.77 0.54
C VAL A 193 -12.67 -4.79 0.63
N GLY A 194 -11.57 -5.09 -0.05
CA GLY A 194 -10.29 -4.40 0.08
C GLY A 194 -9.50 -4.85 1.31
N GLY A 195 -8.40 -4.15 1.56
CA GLY A 195 -7.48 -4.44 2.67
C GLY A 195 -7.60 -3.47 3.85
N MET A 196 -8.58 -2.57 3.88
CA MET A 196 -8.76 -1.67 5.01
C MET A 196 -9.29 -2.45 6.23
N PRO A 197 -8.57 -2.47 7.39
CA PRO A 197 -8.91 -3.36 8.52
C PRO A 197 -10.34 -3.22 9.03
N GLN A 198 -10.90 -2.02 9.01
CA GLN A 198 -12.28 -1.79 9.42
C GLN A 198 -13.28 -2.42 8.44
N ALA A 199 -13.00 -2.35 7.13
CA ALA A 199 -13.83 -2.99 6.10
C ALA A 199 -13.74 -4.51 6.18
N VAL A 200 -12.53 -5.05 6.40
CA VAL A 200 -12.30 -6.49 6.60
C VAL A 200 -13.02 -6.98 7.86
N LYS A 201 -12.91 -6.24 8.98
CA LYS A 201 -13.62 -6.57 10.22
C LYS A 201 -15.13 -6.63 10.02
N GLU A 202 -15.71 -5.61 9.39
CA GLU A 202 -17.16 -5.58 9.10
C GLU A 202 -17.59 -6.78 8.25
N PHE A 203 -16.75 -7.16 7.26
CA PHE A 203 -17.02 -8.34 6.44
C PHE A 203 -16.96 -9.64 7.23
N VAL A 204 -15.95 -9.82 8.07
CA VAL A 204 -15.79 -11.01 8.93
C VAL A 204 -16.99 -11.19 9.89
N GLU A 205 -17.46 -10.07 10.45
CA GLU A 205 -18.56 -10.08 11.44
C GLU A 205 -19.94 -10.26 10.79
N THR A 206 -20.14 -9.77 9.58
CA THR A 206 -21.50 -9.70 9.00
C THR A 206 -21.68 -10.47 7.69
N GLY A 207 -20.62 -10.66 6.90
CA GLY A 207 -20.70 -11.22 5.56
C GLY A 207 -21.45 -10.33 4.54
N ILE A 208 -21.82 -9.08 4.90
CA ILE A 208 -22.71 -8.22 4.12
C ILE A 208 -21.92 -7.12 3.42
N PHE A 209 -21.77 -7.18 2.09
CA PHE A 209 -20.99 -6.20 1.32
C PHE A 209 -21.54 -4.77 1.40
N ARG A 210 -22.84 -4.58 1.53
CA ARG A 210 -23.44 -3.25 1.70
C ARG A 210 -22.95 -2.56 2.98
N LYS A 211 -22.81 -3.29 4.09
CA LYS A 211 -22.24 -2.73 5.34
C LYS A 211 -20.77 -2.39 5.17
N VAL A 212 -20.02 -3.26 4.51
CA VAL A 212 -18.62 -3.01 4.14
C VAL A 212 -18.48 -1.75 3.30
N ASP A 213 -19.38 -1.53 2.34
CA ASP A 213 -19.38 -0.31 1.51
C ASP A 213 -19.59 0.95 2.33
N THR A 214 -20.49 0.93 3.31
CA THR A 214 -20.68 2.07 4.23
C THR A 214 -19.36 2.42 4.93
N VAL A 215 -18.66 1.42 5.47
CA VAL A 215 -17.33 1.63 6.12
C VAL A 215 -16.31 2.22 5.14
N LYS A 216 -16.27 1.71 3.90
CA LYS A 216 -15.35 2.23 2.88
C LYS A 216 -15.66 3.68 2.50
N ARG A 217 -16.93 4.06 2.39
CA ARG A 217 -17.36 5.45 2.15
C ARG A 217 -16.98 6.38 3.28
N ASP A 218 -17.10 5.93 4.53
CA ASP A 218 -16.63 6.69 5.68
C ASP A 218 -15.12 6.94 5.63
N ILE A 219 -14.33 5.95 5.19
CA ILE A 219 -12.89 6.09 4.99
C ILE A 219 -12.59 7.08 3.86
N LEU A 220 -13.30 7.00 2.72
CA LEU A 220 -13.16 7.94 1.60
C LEU A 220 -13.51 9.37 2.03
N ALA A 221 -14.56 9.55 2.83
CA ALA A 221 -14.94 10.84 3.39
C ALA A 221 -13.85 11.40 4.33
N LEU A 222 -13.20 10.53 5.12
CA LEU A 222 -12.05 10.92 5.94
C LEU A 222 -10.83 11.32 5.10
N TYR A 223 -10.58 10.64 3.97
CA TYR A 223 -9.52 10.99 3.04
C TYR A 223 -9.79 12.37 2.42
N ARG A 224 -11.03 12.63 1.99
CA ARG A 224 -11.42 13.93 1.44
C ARG A 224 -11.24 15.07 2.46
N ARG A 225 -11.66 14.85 3.72
CA ARG A 225 -11.39 15.81 4.82
C ARG A 225 -9.89 16.00 5.10
N SER A 226 -9.07 14.98 4.88
CA SER A 226 -7.61 15.10 5.02
C SER A 226 -7.02 15.99 3.93
N ILE A 227 -7.52 15.88 2.69
CA ILE A 227 -7.16 16.79 1.60
C ILE A 227 -7.52 18.23 1.97
N ASP A 228 -8.75 18.45 2.46
CA ASP A 228 -9.20 19.79 2.87
C ASP A 228 -8.34 20.42 3.97
N LYS A 229 -7.86 19.60 4.91
CA LYS A 229 -7.16 20.07 6.09
C LYS A 229 -5.66 20.28 5.89
N HIS A 230 -5.03 19.43 5.08
CA HIS A 230 -3.57 19.33 5.00
C HIS A 230 -2.99 19.80 3.67
N VAL A 231 -3.81 20.25 2.72
CA VAL A 231 -3.32 20.79 1.45
C VAL A 231 -3.54 22.30 1.42
N ASN A 232 -2.44 23.06 1.49
CA ASN A 232 -2.50 24.52 1.46
C ASN A 232 -2.21 25.06 0.03
N GLY A 233 -3.13 25.87 -0.49
CA GLY A 233 -2.93 26.60 -1.76
C GLY A 233 -3.20 25.82 -3.05
N TYR A 234 -3.37 24.47 -3.00
CA TYR A 234 -3.67 23.65 -4.19
C TYR A 234 -4.69 22.53 -3.93
N THR A 235 -5.53 22.67 -2.88
CA THR A 235 -6.55 21.70 -2.45
C THR A 235 -7.46 21.26 -3.59
N GLU A 236 -7.97 22.21 -4.41
CA GLU A 236 -8.86 21.91 -5.53
C GLU A 236 -8.18 21.06 -6.62
N LYS A 237 -6.86 21.24 -6.81
CA LYS A 237 -6.11 20.39 -7.75
C LYS A 237 -5.96 18.96 -7.24
N VAL A 238 -5.71 18.77 -5.94
CA VAL A 238 -5.63 17.43 -5.34
C VAL A 238 -6.99 16.72 -5.44
N LYS A 239 -8.10 17.44 -5.14
CA LYS A 239 -9.45 16.91 -5.31
C LYS A 239 -9.75 16.53 -6.76
N ALA A 240 -9.39 17.40 -7.71
CA ALA A 240 -9.59 17.14 -9.13
C ALA A 240 -8.84 15.88 -9.59
N VAL A 241 -7.59 15.70 -9.16
CA VAL A 241 -6.83 14.47 -9.43
C VAL A 241 -7.52 13.27 -8.80
N TRP A 242 -7.88 13.36 -7.51
CA TRP A 242 -8.53 12.29 -6.77
C TRP A 242 -9.82 11.81 -7.44
N ASP A 243 -10.70 12.74 -7.81
CA ASP A 243 -11.99 12.44 -8.41
C ASP A 243 -11.87 11.84 -9.84
N GLN A 244 -10.76 12.12 -10.55
CA GLN A 244 -10.52 11.59 -11.90
C GLN A 244 -9.91 10.17 -11.93
N ILE A 245 -9.35 9.68 -10.82
CA ILE A 245 -8.65 8.37 -10.80
C ILE A 245 -9.51 7.24 -11.35
N PRO A 246 -10.77 7.01 -10.90
CA PRO A 246 -11.58 5.91 -11.44
C PRO A 246 -11.83 6.05 -12.94
N GLY A 247 -12.11 7.27 -13.41
CA GLY A 247 -12.34 7.55 -14.82
C GLY A 247 -11.10 7.31 -15.70
N GLU A 248 -9.91 7.64 -15.21
CA GLU A 248 -8.66 7.37 -15.93
C GLU A 248 -8.33 5.86 -15.97
N LEU A 249 -8.56 5.14 -14.89
CA LEU A 249 -8.35 3.69 -14.82
C LEU A 249 -9.36 2.90 -15.66
N GLN A 250 -10.52 3.46 -15.95
CA GLN A 250 -11.54 2.84 -16.81
C GLN A 250 -11.14 2.84 -18.30
N LYS A 251 -10.29 3.78 -18.73
CA LYS A 251 -9.89 3.91 -20.13
C LYS A 251 -9.06 2.70 -20.58
N HIS A 252 -9.08 2.41 -21.87
CA HIS A 252 -8.26 1.35 -22.47
C HIS A 252 -6.76 1.62 -22.21
N GLU A 253 -6.33 2.87 -22.41
CA GLU A 253 -4.99 3.33 -22.05
C GLU A 253 -5.07 3.97 -20.66
N LYS A 254 -4.52 3.32 -19.66
CA LYS A 254 -4.62 3.74 -18.24
C LYS A 254 -3.58 4.78 -17.82
N LYS A 255 -2.88 5.38 -18.78
CA LYS A 255 -2.04 6.56 -18.53
C LYS A 255 -2.92 7.69 -18.02
N PHE A 256 -2.49 8.35 -16.97
CA PHE A 256 -3.20 9.51 -16.45
C PHE A 256 -3.11 10.67 -17.45
N ARG A 257 -4.24 11.05 -18.04
CA ARG A 257 -4.32 12.14 -19.01
C ARG A 257 -4.60 13.44 -18.31
N LEU A 258 -3.61 14.32 -18.23
CA LEU A 258 -3.75 15.62 -17.58
C LEU A 258 -4.81 16.52 -18.21
N ALA A 259 -5.10 16.34 -19.49
CA ALA A 259 -6.19 17.04 -20.17
C ALA A 259 -7.58 16.81 -19.55
N SER A 260 -7.76 15.69 -18.82
CA SER A 260 -9.00 15.44 -18.08
C SER A 260 -9.22 16.35 -16.86
N LEU A 261 -8.14 16.99 -16.39
CA LEU A 261 -8.18 17.94 -15.27
C LEU A 261 -8.46 19.38 -15.70
N GLY A 262 -8.57 19.65 -17.02
CA GLY A 262 -8.85 20.94 -17.60
C GLY A 262 -8.01 21.23 -18.85
N GLU A 263 -8.53 22.09 -19.71
CA GLU A 263 -7.85 22.47 -20.96
C GLU A 263 -6.49 23.15 -20.66
N GLY A 264 -5.43 22.70 -21.31
CA GLY A 264 -4.07 23.23 -21.11
C GLY A 264 -3.35 22.79 -19.84
N SER A 265 -3.89 21.82 -19.08
CA SER A 265 -3.25 21.26 -17.87
C SER A 265 -1.90 20.64 -18.18
N ARG A 266 -0.86 21.04 -17.43
CA ARG A 266 0.52 20.51 -17.55
C ARG A 266 0.93 19.78 -16.28
N TYR A 267 1.80 18.76 -16.38
CA TYR A 267 2.29 17.97 -15.25
C TYR A 267 2.82 18.85 -14.10
N ARG A 268 3.67 19.84 -14.39
CA ARG A 268 4.21 20.75 -13.37
C ARG A 268 3.15 21.43 -12.51
N SER A 269 1.95 21.66 -13.05
CA SER A 269 0.87 22.32 -12.32
C SER A 269 0.16 21.39 -11.33
N TYR A 270 0.32 20.08 -11.46
CA TYR A 270 -0.33 19.06 -10.65
C TYR A 270 0.66 18.11 -9.95
N GLU A 271 1.98 18.28 -10.17
CA GLU A 271 3.03 17.45 -9.60
C GLU A 271 2.91 17.33 -8.07
N SER A 272 2.80 18.45 -7.37
CA SER A 272 2.58 18.47 -5.92
C SER A 272 1.32 17.73 -5.50
N SER A 273 0.26 17.75 -6.33
CA SER A 273 -0.99 17.02 -6.03
C SER A 273 -0.79 15.51 -6.09
N PHE A 274 -0.07 15.01 -7.10
CA PHE A 274 0.24 13.59 -7.19
C PHE A 274 1.21 13.14 -6.10
N LEU A 275 2.22 13.95 -5.78
CA LEU A 275 3.16 13.69 -4.70
C LEU A 275 2.42 13.61 -3.36
N TRP A 276 1.54 14.57 -3.07
CA TRP A 276 0.74 14.57 -1.86
C TRP A 276 -0.11 13.30 -1.72
N LEU A 277 -0.86 12.93 -2.77
CA LEU A 277 -1.70 11.71 -2.77
C LEU A 277 -0.85 10.43 -2.59
N LYS A 278 0.32 10.38 -3.20
CA LYS A 278 1.28 9.27 -3.07
C LYS A 278 1.83 9.18 -1.65
N ASP A 279 2.24 10.31 -1.07
CA ASP A 279 2.79 10.38 0.28
C ASP A 279 1.72 10.08 1.34
N ALA A 280 0.46 10.51 1.10
CA ALA A 280 -0.69 10.09 1.90
C ALA A 280 -0.99 8.58 1.81
N ARG A 281 -0.36 7.87 0.86
CA ARG A 281 -0.64 6.46 0.53
C ARG A 281 -2.08 6.22 0.06
N PHE A 282 -2.70 7.26 -0.49
CA PHE A 282 -4.02 7.15 -1.11
C PHE A 282 -3.93 6.55 -2.51
N VAL A 283 -2.78 6.74 -3.15
CA VAL A 283 -2.52 6.24 -4.50
C VAL A 283 -1.14 5.58 -4.63
N ASN A 284 -1.03 4.70 -5.62
CA ASN A 284 0.21 4.09 -6.08
C ASN A 284 0.52 4.60 -7.49
N ILE A 285 1.65 5.27 -7.65
CA ILE A 285 2.09 5.78 -8.95
C ILE A 285 2.95 4.73 -9.65
N CYS A 286 2.53 4.33 -10.85
CA CYS A 286 3.29 3.45 -11.74
C CYS A 286 3.94 4.30 -12.83
N ASN A 287 5.28 4.34 -12.83
CA ASN A 287 6.03 5.23 -13.73
C ASN A 287 6.32 4.54 -15.07
N GLY A 288 6.20 5.29 -16.16
CA GLY A 288 6.69 4.84 -17.46
C GLY A 288 8.21 4.73 -17.47
N VAL A 289 8.74 3.78 -18.25
CA VAL A 289 10.17 3.68 -18.51
C VAL A 289 10.45 3.67 -20.01
N THR A 290 11.58 4.22 -20.41
CA THR A 290 12.02 4.25 -21.82
C THR A 290 12.67 2.93 -22.24
N GLU A 291 13.30 2.21 -21.31
CA GLU A 291 13.97 0.94 -21.52
C GLU A 291 13.82 0.01 -20.30
N PRO A 292 13.58 -1.30 -20.53
CA PRO A 292 13.48 -2.29 -19.46
C PRO A 292 14.88 -2.79 -19.06
N GLN A 293 15.52 -2.12 -18.12
CA GLN A 293 16.84 -2.55 -17.60
C GLN A 293 16.89 -2.40 -16.08
N VAL A 294 17.83 -3.09 -15.45
CA VAL A 294 18.09 -2.97 -14.01
C VAL A 294 18.31 -1.49 -13.65
N GLY A 295 17.72 -1.07 -12.53
CA GLY A 295 17.70 0.34 -12.16
C GLY A 295 16.71 1.15 -12.99
N MET A 296 15.51 0.62 -13.22
CA MET A 296 14.43 1.28 -13.98
C MET A 296 14.15 2.71 -13.54
N ARG A 297 14.48 3.06 -12.28
CA ARG A 297 14.40 4.43 -11.79
C ARG A 297 15.24 5.42 -12.61
N LEU A 298 16.38 4.99 -13.15
CA LEU A 298 17.28 5.81 -13.99
C LEU A 298 16.75 6.04 -15.40
N LYS A 299 15.77 5.22 -15.83
CA LYS A 299 15.16 5.24 -17.16
C LYS A 299 13.69 5.68 -17.11
N ARG A 300 13.27 6.28 -16.00
CA ARG A 300 11.91 6.77 -15.81
C ARG A 300 11.58 7.86 -16.83
N ASP A 301 10.39 7.77 -17.42
CA ASP A 301 9.76 8.83 -18.20
C ASP A 301 8.81 9.63 -17.29
N ASP A 302 9.24 10.80 -16.84
CA ASP A 302 8.47 11.65 -15.94
C ASP A 302 7.17 12.21 -16.53
N ARG A 303 6.98 12.06 -17.85
CA ARG A 303 5.77 12.53 -18.55
C ARG A 303 4.67 11.50 -18.60
N THR A 304 5.00 10.26 -18.26
CA THR A 304 4.10 9.12 -18.47
C THR A 304 3.99 8.27 -17.23
N PHE A 305 2.80 8.23 -16.65
CA PHE A 305 2.54 7.44 -15.44
C PHE A 305 1.09 6.95 -15.43
N LYS A 306 0.84 5.89 -14.68
CA LYS A 306 -0.49 5.40 -14.29
C LYS A 306 -0.69 5.72 -12.80
N CYS A 307 -1.93 6.04 -12.38
CA CYS A 307 -2.26 6.36 -11.00
C CYS A 307 -3.31 5.37 -10.49
N TYR A 308 -2.90 4.41 -9.69
CA TYR A 308 -3.77 3.40 -9.07
C TYR A 308 -4.19 3.83 -7.67
N MET A 309 -5.37 3.43 -7.23
CA MET A 309 -5.79 3.60 -5.84
C MET A 309 -4.96 2.72 -4.90
N GLY A 310 -4.67 3.21 -3.71
CA GLY A 310 -3.92 2.47 -2.68
C GLY A 310 -4.63 1.22 -2.16
N ASP A 311 -5.96 1.18 -2.31
CA ASP A 311 -6.80 0.03 -1.95
C ASP A 311 -7.91 -0.18 -2.99
N THR A 312 -8.05 -1.41 -3.49
CA THR A 312 -9.00 -1.72 -4.57
C THR A 312 -10.45 -1.75 -4.07
N GLY A 313 -10.68 -2.13 -2.81
CA GLY A 313 -12.02 -2.03 -2.22
C GLY A 313 -12.49 -0.58 -2.13
N LEU A 314 -11.60 0.35 -1.78
CA LEU A 314 -11.88 1.78 -1.80
C LEU A 314 -12.13 2.29 -3.23
N LEU A 315 -11.37 1.79 -4.23
CA LEU A 315 -11.60 2.14 -5.64
C LEU A 315 -13.03 1.80 -6.07
N ILE A 316 -13.55 0.63 -5.69
CA ILE A 316 -14.92 0.22 -6.01
C ILE A 316 -15.93 1.23 -5.43
N SER A 317 -15.81 1.56 -4.15
CA SER A 317 -16.73 2.53 -3.51
C SER A 317 -16.57 3.96 -4.02
N HIS A 318 -15.40 4.30 -4.56
CA HIS A 318 -15.13 5.59 -5.17
C HIS A 318 -15.65 5.69 -6.61
N ALA A 319 -15.61 4.58 -7.37
CA ALA A 319 -16.02 4.52 -8.76
C ALA A 319 -17.52 4.42 -8.97
N PHE A 320 -18.25 3.82 -8.02
CA PHE A 320 -19.69 3.56 -8.14
C PHE A 320 -20.50 4.37 -7.13
N ASP A 321 -21.58 4.97 -7.61
CA ASP A 321 -22.54 5.68 -6.76
C ASP A 321 -23.13 4.76 -5.70
N GLU A 322 -23.41 5.32 -4.52
CA GLU A 322 -24.06 4.62 -3.42
C GLU A 322 -25.39 3.98 -3.85
N LYS A 323 -26.18 4.67 -4.68
CA LYS A 323 -27.44 4.14 -5.22
C LYS A 323 -27.24 2.90 -6.09
N THR A 324 -26.16 2.85 -6.85
CA THR A 324 -25.80 1.69 -7.70
C THR A 324 -25.38 0.49 -6.86
N ILE A 325 -24.73 0.74 -5.72
CA ILE A 325 -24.22 -0.29 -4.80
C ILE A 325 -25.30 -0.78 -3.83
N GLN A 326 -26.38 0.00 -3.59
CA GLN A 326 -27.49 -0.39 -2.71
C GLN A 326 -28.20 -1.68 -3.13
N GLY A 327 -28.16 -2.04 -4.42
CA GLY A 327 -28.54 -3.38 -4.87
C GLY A 327 -27.39 -4.36 -4.72
N GLU A 328 -27.56 -5.48 -4.04
CA GLU A 328 -26.56 -6.56 -3.97
C GLU A 328 -26.12 -7.08 -5.34
N GLU A 329 -26.84 -6.72 -6.38
CA GLU A 329 -26.62 -7.15 -7.76
C GLU A 329 -25.22 -6.81 -8.28
N LEU A 330 -24.68 -5.62 -7.97
CA LEU A 330 -23.33 -5.23 -8.35
C LEU A 330 -22.29 -6.19 -7.73
N TYR A 331 -22.43 -6.46 -6.44
CA TYR A 331 -21.51 -7.35 -5.72
C TYR A 331 -21.60 -8.79 -6.21
N GLN A 332 -22.81 -9.26 -6.51
CA GLN A 332 -23.02 -10.59 -7.10
C GLN A 332 -22.37 -10.70 -8.48
N LYS A 333 -22.47 -9.66 -9.31
CA LYS A 333 -21.80 -9.61 -10.62
C LYS A 333 -20.28 -9.61 -10.47
N LEU A 334 -19.74 -8.85 -9.52
CA LEU A 334 -18.29 -8.84 -9.21
C LEU A 334 -17.80 -10.22 -8.71
N LEU A 335 -18.52 -10.83 -7.77
CA LEU A 335 -18.20 -12.17 -7.25
C LEU A 335 -18.20 -13.24 -8.34
N LEU A 336 -19.14 -13.14 -9.28
CA LEU A 336 -19.27 -14.11 -10.37
C LEU A 336 -18.35 -13.82 -11.56
N GLY A 337 -17.60 -12.68 -11.55
CA GLY A 337 -16.81 -12.22 -12.70
C GLY A 337 -17.67 -11.96 -13.94
N LYS A 338 -18.87 -11.42 -13.72
CA LYS A 338 -19.86 -11.10 -14.77
C LYS A 338 -20.07 -9.59 -14.93
N LEU A 339 -19.22 -8.79 -14.30
CA LEU A 339 -19.26 -7.35 -14.50
C LEU A 339 -18.58 -7.06 -15.85
N GLU A 340 -19.36 -6.82 -16.88
CA GLU A 340 -18.87 -6.56 -18.24
C GLU A 340 -18.09 -5.23 -18.32
N ILE A 341 -18.30 -4.33 -17.37
CA ILE A 341 -17.70 -3.01 -17.33
C ILE A 341 -16.59 -3.02 -16.26
N ASN A 342 -15.35 -2.73 -16.68
CA ASN A 342 -14.22 -2.35 -15.81
C ASN A 342 -13.55 -3.44 -14.96
N GLU A 343 -13.77 -4.71 -15.23
CA GLU A 343 -13.02 -5.78 -14.55
C GLU A 343 -11.49 -5.59 -14.73
N GLY A 344 -11.06 -5.15 -15.92
CA GLY A 344 -9.65 -4.82 -16.19
C GLY A 344 -9.10 -3.71 -15.31
N MET A 345 -9.89 -2.66 -14.98
CA MET A 345 -9.50 -1.60 -14.05
C MET A 345 -9.21 -2.17 -12.65
N LEU A 346 -10.10 -3.01 -12.16
CA LEU A 346 -9.98 -3.59 -10.83
C LEU A 346 -8.82 -4.57 -10.74
N MET A 347 -8.62 -5.40 -11.79
CA MET A 347 -7.55 -6.38 -11.85
C MET A 347 -6.16 -5.72 -11.91
N GLU A 348 -5.96 -4.67 -12.71
CA GLU A 348 -4.68 -3.96 -12.70
C GLU A 348 -4.45 -3.21 -11.37
N ASN A 349 -5.50 -2.61 -10.80
CA ASN A 349 -5.36 -1.90 -9.53
C ASN A 349 -4.96 -2.85 -8.39
N ILE A 350 -5.58 -4.03 -8.30
CA ILE A 350 -5.24 -4.99 -7.24
C ILE A 350 -3.83 -5.57 -7.45
N VAL A 351 -3.39 -5.78 -8.71
CA VAL A 351 -2.01 -6.20 -9.02
C VAL A 351 -1.02 -5.12 -8.59
N ALA A 352 -1.28 -3.84 -8.91
CA ALA A 352 -0.47 -2.72 -8.45
C ALA A 352 -0.39 -2.65 -6.92
N GLN A 353 -1.52 -2.80 -6.23
CA GLN A 353 -1.60 -2.84 -4.76
C GLN A 353 -0.75 -3.98 -4.18
N MET A 354 -0.87 -5.19 -4.73
CA MET A 354 -0.11 -6.37 -4.27
C MET A 354 1.39 -6.20 -4.50
N PHE A 355 1.82 -5.69 -5.65
CA PHE A 355 3.24 -5.42 -5.91
C PHE A 355 3.82 -4.41 -4.91
N VAL A 356 3.11 -3.31 -4.63
CA VAL A 356 3.56 -2.32 -3.65
C VAL A 356 3.65 -2.92 -2.24
N ALA A 357 2.66 -3.71 -1.83
CA ALA A 357 2.67 -4.39 -0.54
C ALA A 357 3.80 -5.43 -0.41
N SER A 358 4.24 -6.01 -1.54
CA SER A 358 5.40 -6.92 -1.61
C SER A 358 6.75 -6.19 -1.77
N GLY A 359 6.76 -4.84 -1.72
CA GLY A 359 7.97 -4.02 -1.77
C GLY A 359 8.46 -3.64 -3.16
N HIS A 360 7.71 -3.95 -4.22
CA HIS A 360 8.07 -3.57 -5.58
C HIS A 360 7.75 -2.11 -5.89
N SER A 361 8.66 -1.44 -6.56
CA SER A 361 8.35 -0.19 -7.26
C SER A 361 7.60 -0.48 -8.54
N LEU A 362 6.59 0.34 -8.85
CA LEU A 362 5.76 0.13 -10.03
C LEU A 362 6.35 0.81 -11.26
N TYR A 363 6.59 0.02 -12.30
CA TYR A 363 7.02 0.49 -13.62
C TYR A 363 6.19 -0.18 -14.71
N PHE A 364 6.00 0.52 -15.84
CA PHE A 364 5.38 0.00 -17.04
C PHE A 364 6.12 0.50 -18.28
N TYR A 365 5.88 -0.15 -19.41
CA TYR A 365 6.43 0.28 -20.70
C TYR A 365 5.31 0.58 -21.67
N SER A 366 5.47 1.63 -22.45
CA SER A 366 4.55 1.92 -23.55
C SER A 366 5.26 2.64 -24.69
N ASN A 367 4.95 2.22 -25.90
CA ASN A 367 5.36 2.89 -27.14
C ASN A 367 4.12 3.12 -28.02
N TYR A 368 3.80 4.40 -28.24
CA TYR A 368 2.66 4.83 -29.06
C TYR A 368 3.11 5.23 -30.47
N SER A 369 3.76 4.31 -31.16
CA SER A 369 4.10 4.51 -32.55
C SER A 369 2.83 4.54 -33.44
N THR A 370 2.86 5.33 -34.50
CA THR A 370 1.87 5.27 -35.59
C THR A 370 1.98 3.97 -36.36
N VAL A 371 3.16 3.34 -36.34
CA VAL A 371 3.42 2.03 -36.94
C VAL A 371 2.90 0.97 -35.99
N SER A 372 1.94 0.16 -36.46
CA SER A 372 1.28 -0.87 -35.66
C SER A 372 2.24 -1.89 -35.04
N GLU A 373 3.32 -2.21 -35.76
CA GLU A 373 4.35 -3.17 -35.31
C GLU A 373 5.10 -2.68 -34.06
N ASP A 374 5.34 -1.37 -33.97
CA ASP A 374 6.05 -0.75 -32.87
C ASP A 374 5.14 -0.36 -31.69
N ARG A 375 3.81 -0.35 -31.93
CA ARG A 375 2.85 -0.01 -30.87
C ARG A 375 2.74 -1.16 -29.89
N MET A 376 3.09 -0.89 -28.63
CA MET A 376 3.00 -1.88 -27.55
C MET A 376 2.87 -1.22 -26.19
N GLU A 377 2.17 -1.86 -25.28
CA GLU A 377 2.10 -1.51 -23.87
C GLU A 377 2.22 -2.79 -23.03
N VAL A 378 2.99 -2.75 -21.94
CA VAL A 378 3.13 -3.82 -20.95
C VAL A 378 2.75 -3.23 -19.59
N ASP A 379 1.82 -3.86 -18.88
CA ASP A 379 1.19 -3.31 -17.71
C ASP A 379 2.15 -3.07 -16.55
N PHE A 380 3.05 -4.04 -16.29
CA PHE A 380 4.07 -3.88 -15.25
C PHE A 380 5.40 -4.51 -15.67
N LEU A 381 6.47 -3.95 -15.09
CA LEU A 381 7.83 -4.48 -15.18
C LEU A 381 8.34 -4.72 -13.77
N VAL A 382 8.81 -5.92 -13.48
CA VAL A 382 9.34 -6.32 -12.18
C VAL A 382 10.81 -6.74 -12.35
N GLU A 383 11.68 -6.27 -11.46
CA GLU A 383 13.07 -6.73 -11.40
C GLU A 383 13.14 -8.08 -10.67
N LYS A 384 13.98 -8.98 -11.13
CA LYS A 384 14.24 -10.23 -10.43
C LYS A 384 14.85 -9.97 -9.04
N PRO A 385 14.52 -10.80 -8.02
CA PRO A 385 15.14 -10.72 -6.72
C PRO A 385 16.66 -10.93 -6.76
N THR A 386 17.14 -11.82 -7.65
CA THR A 386 18.56 -12.11 -7.85
C THR A 386 19.00 -11.65 -9.22
N LEU A 387 19.84 -10.63 -9.27
CA LEU A 387 20.37 -10.07 -10.51
C LEU A 387 21.42 -11.00 -11.13
N THR A 388 21.38 -11.08 -12.46
CA THR A 388 22.37 -11.78 -13.30
C THR A 388 22.93 -10.81 -14.34
N ASN A 389 23.90 -11.23 -15.15
CA ASN A 389 24.48 -10.38 -16.19
C ASN A 389 23.49 -10.00 -17.30
N ALA A 390 22.38 -10.73 -17.43
CA ALA A 390 21.33 -10.49 -18.42
C ALA A 390 20.00 -11.05 -17.93
N HIS A 391 18.90 -10.70 -18.61
CA HIS A 391 17.57 -11.28 -18.36
C HIS A 391 17.05 -11.03 -16.93
N ASN A 392 17.10 -9.79 -16.48
CA ASN A 392 16.73 -9.43 -15.09
C ASN A 392 15.32 -8.81 -14.96
N ILE A 393 14.63 -8.51 -16.07
CA ILE A 393 13.32 -7.87 -16.05
C ILE A 393 12.23 -8.85 -16.45
N CYS A 394 11.24 -9.00 -15.61
CA CYS A 394 10.04 -9.78 -15.85
C CYS A 394 8.91 -8.85 -16.32
N PRO A 395 8.51 -8.89 -17.59
CA PRO A 395 7.34 -8.17 -18.05
C PRO A 395 6.07 -8.90 -17.61
N VAL A 396 5.09 -8.14 -17.15
CA VAL A 396 3.83 -8.65 -16.61
C VAL A 396 2.67 -8.00 -17.33
N GLU A 397 1.78 -8.83 -17.85
CA GLU A 397 0.52 -8.43 -18.48
C GLU A 397 -0.64 -8.91 -17.63
N VAL A 398 -1.66 -8.08 -17.41
CA VAL A 398 -2.84 -8.39 -16.58
C VAL A 398 -4.05 -8.59 -17.48
N LYS A 399 -4.76 -9.71 -17.30
CA LYS A 399 -5.93 -10.07 -18.10
C LYS A 399 -7.13 -10.45 -17.24
N SER A 400 -8.26 -9.80 -17.46
CA SER A 400 -9.53 -10.12 -16.78
C SER A 400 -10.33 -11.24 -17.42
N GLY A 401 -10.13 -11.52 -18.72
CA GLY A 401 -10.89 -12.49 -19.50
C GLY A 401 -10.18 -13.81 -19.78
N LYS A 402 -10.92 -14.78 -20.30
CA LYS A 402 -10.41 -16.14 -20.65
C LYS A 402 -9.48 -16.14 -21.87
N TYR A 403 -9.73 -15.26 -22.83
CA TYR A 403 -8.96 -15.13 -24.07
C TYR A 403 -8.62 -13.68 -24.34
N SER A 404 -7.36 -13.40 -24.43
CA SER A 404 -6.86 -12.09 -24.84
C SER A 404 -5.59 -12.28 -25.65
N SER A 405 -5.40 -11.48 -26.68
CA SER A 405 -4.15 -11.45 -27.40
C SER A 405 -3.06 -10.85 -26.52
N PHE A 406 -1.87 -11.42 -26.53
CA PHE A 406 -0.69 -10.83 -25.87
C PHE A 406 0.25 -10.25 -26.93
N SER A 407 -0.32 -9.66 -27.98
CA SER A 407 0.47 -9.11 -29.09
C SER A 407 1.47 -8.06 -28.61
N SER A 408 1.08 -7.18 -27.66
CA SER A 408 1.99 -6.20 -27.04
C SER A 408 3.12 -6.86 -26.27
N LEU A 409 2.82 -7.85 -25.43
CA LEU A 409 3.82 -8.57 -24.64
C LEU A 409 4.76 -9.39 -25.55
N SER A 410 4.25 -9.97 -26.65
CA SER A 410 5.07 -10.68 -27.64
C SER A 410 6.03 -9.73 -28.36
N LYS A 411 5.54 -8.60 -28.89
CA LYS A 411 6.37 -7.58 -29.52
C LYS A 411 7.44 -7.04 -28.56
N PHE A 412 7.06 -6.81 -27.31
CA PHE A 412 7.98 -6.36 -26.27
C PHE A 412 9.08 -7.39 -26.00
N ARG A 413 8.71 -8.68 -25.87
CA ARG A 413 9.64 -9.78 -25.70
C ARG A 413 10.65 -9.86 -26.86
N ASP A 414 10.18 -9.74 -28.09
CA ASP A 414 11.04 -9.83 -29.27
C ASP A 414 12.01 -8.64 -29.35
N LYS A 415 11.54 -7.43 -29.02
CA LYS A 415 12.34 -6.20 -29.04
C LYS A 415 13.44 -6.19 -27.97
N PHE A 416 13.12 -6.63 -26.75
CA PHE A 416 14.01 -6.53 -25.57
C PHE A 416 14.53 -7.90 -25.09
N LYS A 417 14.63 -8.88 -25.96
CA LYS A 417 14.96 -10.27 -25.65
C LYS A 417 16.19 -10.44 -24.73
N LYS A 418 17.20 -9.56 -24.84
CA LYS A 418 18.43 -9.64 -24.04
C LYS A 418 18.26 -9.17 -22.59
N GLN A 419 17.29 -8.31 -22.31
CA GLN A 419 17.02 -7.72 -21.01
C GLN A 419 15.99 -8.53 -20.22
N LEU A 420 15.11 -9.24 -20.93
CA LEU A 420 13.94 -9.86 -20.33
C LEU A 420 14.22 -11.27 -19.80
N HIS A 421 13.66 -11.55 -18.67
CA HIS A 421 13.44 -12.89 -18.13
C HIS A 421 12.11 -13.45 -18.61
N VAL A 422 11.51 -14.36 -17.86
CA VAL A 422 10.22 -14.98 -18.20
C VAL A 422 9.11 -13.92 -18.19
N PRO A 423 8.31 -13.81 -19.27
CA PRO A 423 7.11 -12.98 -19.28
C PRO A 423 5.98 -13.67 -18.52
N TYR A 424 5.30 -12.91 -17.68
CA TYR A 424 4.16 -13.35 -16.89
C TYR A 424 2.85 -12.81 -17.46
N VAL A 425 1.83 -13.65 -17.46
CA VAL A 425 0.43 -13.26 -17.72
C VAL A 425 -0.37 -13.54 -16.46
N ILE A 426 -0.76 -12.49 -15.74
CA ILE A 426 -1.62 -12.59 -14.56
C ILE A 426 -3.08 -12.60 -15.01
N TYR A 427 -3.83 -13.63 -14.59
CA TYR A 427 -5.19 -13.84 -15.07
C TYR A 427 -6.09 -14.57 -14.04
N THR A 428 -7.30 -14.91 -14.45
CA THR A 428 -8.30 -15.50 -13.54
C THR A 428 -8.38 -17.03 -13.60
N GLN A 429 -7.54 -17.70 -14.42
CA GLN A 429 -7.50 -19.16 -14.53
C GLN A 429 -6.34 -19.74 -13.70
N ASP A 430 -6.24 -21.06 -13.67
CA ASP A 430 -5.20 -21.77 -12.91
C ASP A 430 -3.83 -21.68 -13.59
N TYR A 431 -2.78 -22.00 -12.82
CA TYR A 431 -1.39 -21.98 -13.29
C TYR A 431 -1.18 -22.78 -14.57
N LYS A 432 -0.44 -22.24 -15.51
CA LYS A 432 0.09 -22.96 -16.69
C LYS A 432 1.34 -22.30 -17.24
N GLU A 433 2.14 -23.11 -17.94
CA GLU A 433 3.24 -22.62 -18.78
C GLU A 433 2.94 -22.98 -20.23
N GLU A 434 3.07 -22.01 -21.13
CA GLU A 434 2.79 -22.23 -22.54
C GLU A 434 3.58 -21.25 -23.42
N ASN A 435 4.23 -21.72 -24.48
CA ASN A 435 4.97 -20.92 -25.47
C ASN A 435 6.03 -19.96 -24.86
N GLY A 436 6.62 -20.34 -23.73
CA GLY A 436 7.61 -19.54 -23.02
C GLY A 436 7.01 -18.38 -22.21
N TYR A 437 5.70 -18.41 -21.94
CA TYR A 437 5.00 -17.54 -20.99
C TYR A 437 4.59 -18.35 -19.78
N VAL A 438 4.63 -17.70 -18.60
CA VAL A 438 4.07 -18.25 -17.36
C VAL A 438 2.76 -17.53 -17.05
N PHE A 439 1.68 -18.29 -16.98
CA PHE A 439 0.35 -17.80 -16.65
C PHE A 439 0.09 -18.04 -15.17
N LEU A 440 -0.13 -16.98 -14.43
CA LEU A 440 -0.33 -17.03 -12.97
C LEU A 440 -1.75 -16.64 -12.60
N PRO A 441 -2.42 -17.43 -11.75
CA PRO A 441 -3.62 -16.96 -11.07
C PRO A 441 -3.34 -15.65 -10.33
N ILE A 442 -4.25 -14.70 -10.41
CA ILE A 442 -4.03 -13.34 -9.87
C ILE A 442 -3.64 -13.32 -8.37
N TYR A 443 -4.11 -14.26 -7.58
CA TYR A 443 -3.75 -14.37 -6.17
C TYR A 443 -2.29 -14.82 -5.92
N MET A 444 -1.57 -15.27 -6.96
CA MET A 444 -0.13 -15.57 -6.89
C MET A 444 0.76 -14.35 -7.13
N THR A 445 0.20 -13.19 -7.52
CA THR A 445 0.97 -11.96 -7.79
C THR A 445 1.98 -11.60 -6.70
N PRO A 446 1.67 -11.71 -5.38
CA PRO A 446 2.62 -11.38 -4.32
C PRO A 446 3.85 -12.29 -4.23
N LEU A 447 3.88 -13.38 -5.00
CA LEU A 447 4.97 -14.36 -5.01
C LEU A 447 6.02 -14.08 -6.10
N LEU A 448 5.75 -13.10 -6.99
CA LEU A 448 6.70 -12.62 -7.99
C LEU A 448 7.73 -11.68 -7.37
#